data_bcb4a1105054b7394b97b9a332ee8606
#
_entry.id   bcb4a1105054b7394b97b9a332ee8606
#
_cell.length_a   1.000
_cell.length_b   1.000
_cell.length_c   1.000
_cell.angle_alpha   90.00
_cell.angle_beta   90.00
_cell.angle_gamma   90.00
#
_symmetry.space_group_name_H-M   'P 1'
#
loop_
_entity.id
_entity.type
_entity.pdbx_description
1 polymer ?
#
loop_
_entity_poly.entity_id
_entity_poly.type
_entity_poly.pdbx_seq_one_letter_code
_entity_poly.pdbx_strand_id
1 'polypeptide(L)' 'MKNIDMTIEQNVLTLRVDLGKEFGVSKSGKSITIASTEGNVALPGHEDIKIGLNIYRKK' A
#
# COMPACT_ATOMS: atom_id res chain seq x y z
N MET A 1 -6.14 3.60 3.11
CA MET A 1 -5.14 2.57 2.77
C MET A 1 -5.42 1.30 3.52
N LYS A 2 -5.00 0.20 2.96
CA LYS A 2 -5.17 -1.13 3.57
C LYS A 2 -3.82 -1.74 3.86
N ASN A 3 -3.54 -2.04 5.12
CA ASN A 3 -2.38 -2.81 5.57
C ASN A 3 -1.04 -2.17 5.20
N ILE A 4 -0.99 -0.85 5.18
CA ILE A 4 0.25 -0.12 4.91
C ILE A 4 0.48 0.86 6.04
N ASP A 5 1.64 0.74 6.67
CA ASP A 5 2.08 1.64 7.71
C ASP A 5 3.27 2.43 7.17
N MET A 6 3.13 3.75 7.10
CA MET A 6 4.17 4.61 6.55
C MET A 6 4.77 5.48 7.62
N THR A 7 6.09 5.56 7.62
CA THR A 7 6.80 6.51 8.48
C THR A 7 7.81 7.27 7.63
N ILE A 8 8.01 8.54 7.97
CA ILE A 8 8.99 9.40 7.29
C ILE A 8 9.89 10.00 8.34
N GLU A 9 11.19 9.76 8.19
CA GLU A 9 12.20 10.35 9.05
C GLU A 9 13.37 10.83 8.20
N GLN A 10 13.78 12.08 8.38
CA GLN A 10 14.95 12.63 7.66
C GLN A 10 14.88 12.41 6.16
N ASN A 11 13.71 12.65 5.59
CA ASN A 11 13.44 12.47 4.15
C ASN A 11 13.49 11.01 3.69
N VAL A 12 13.41 10.06 4.61
CA VAL A 12 13.38 8.64 4.26
C VAL A 12 12.00 8.07 4.57
N LEU A 13 11.36 7.53 3.55
CA LEU A 13 10.07 6.87 3.67
C LEU A 13 10.28 5.39 3.97
N THR A 14 9.63 4.91 5.01
CA THR A 14 9.64 3.49 5.36
C THR A 14 8.21 2.97 5.31
N LEU A 15 8.04 1.84 4.65
CA LEU A 15 6.75 1.16 4.55
C LEU A 15 6.80 -0.17 5.27
N ARG A 16 5.74 -0.47 6.01
CA ARG A 16 5.60 -1.76 6.69
C ARG A 16 4.29 -2.39 6.27
N VAL A 17 4.35 -3.65 5.87
CA VAL A 17 3.21 -4.41 5.38
C VAL A 17 3.26 -5.79 6.01
N ASP A 18 2.13 -6.24 6.55
CA ASP A 18 2.01 -7.59 7.09
C ASP A 18 1.59 -8.51 5.94
N LEU A 19 2.51 -9.35 5.48
CA LEU A 19 2.26 -10.24 4.35
C LEU A 19 1.31 -11.40 4.69
N GLY A 20 0.96 -11.56 5.95
CA GLY A 20 0.01 -12.57 6.37
C GLY A 20 -1.44 -12.16 6.29
N LYS A 21 -1.72 -10.90 5.96
CA LYS A 21 -3.09 -10.40 5.87
C LYS A 21 -3.59 -10.44 4.43
N GLU A 22 -4.90 -10.62 4.28
CA GLU A 22 -5.56 -10.63 2.97
C GLU A 22 -6.82 -9.78 3.04
N PHE A 23 -7.09 -9.02 1.99
CA PHE A 23 -8.21 -8.10 1.95
C PHE A 23 -9.17 -8.40 0.81
N GLY A 24 -9.18 -9.63 0.34
CA GLY A 24 -10.16 -10.09 -0.63
C GLY A 24 -9.60 -10.21 -2.03
N VAL A 25 -10.44 -10.72 -2.90
CA VAL A 25 -10.09 -11.02 -4.29
C VAL A 25 -10.15 -9.73 -5.09
N SER A 26 -9.21 -9.54 -6.03
CA SER A 26 -9.20 -8.40 -6.91
C SER A 26 -10.43 -8.42 -7.84
N LYS A 27 -10.70 -7.27 -8.49
CA LYS A 27 -11.83 -7.17 -9.42
C LYS A 27 -11.75 -8.18 -10.55
N SER A 28 -10.55 -8.51 -11.00
CA SER A 28 -10.37 -9.50 -12.06
C SER A 28 -10.56 -10.92 -11.58
N GLY A 29 -10.58 -11.15 -10.28
CA GLY A 29 -10.69 -12.47 -9.69
C GLY A 29 -9.42 -13.30 -9.75
N LYS A 30 -8.31 -12.71 -10.19
CA LYS A 30 -7.06 -13.45 -10.43
C LYS A 30 -6.03 -13.29 -9.32
N SER A 31 -6.25 -12.39 -8.39
CA SER A 31 -5.30 -12.16 -7.32
C SER A 31 -6.00 -11.83 -6.02
N ILE A 32 -5.25 -11.94 -4.93
CA ILE A 32 -5.73 -11.59 -3.60
C ILE A 32 -4.92 -10.38 -3.15
N THR A 33 -5.61 -9.32 -2.76
CA THR A 33 -4.96 -8.09 -2.31
C THR A 33 -4.40 -8.28 -0.91
N ILE A 34 -3.13 -7.97 -0.73
CA ILE A 34 -2.47 -7.99 0.58
C ILE A 34 -2.39 -6.59 1.15
N ALA A 35 -2.05 -5.62 0.34
CA ALA A 35 -1.95 -4.23 0.77
C ALA A 35 -2.20 -3.30 -0.40
N SER A 36 -2.75 -2.13 -0.12
CA SER A 36 -3.03 -1.17 -1.19
C SER A 36 -3.18 0.24 -0.63
N THR A 37 -2.67 1.21 -1.36
CA THR A 37 -2.94 2.61 -1.06
C THR A 37 -4.32 3.03 -1.56
N GLU A 38 -4.97 2.18 -2.36
CA GLU A 38 -6.30 2.44 -2.94
C GLU A 38 -6.28 3.71 -3.77
N GLY A 39 -5.31 3.78 -4.68
CA GLY A 39 -5.07 4.94 -5.51
C GLY A 39 -3.83 5.69 -5.04
N ASN A 40 -3.56 6.82 -5.66
CA ASN A 40 -2.41 7.63 -5.27
C ASN A 40 -2.76 8.48 -4.06
N VAL A 41 -1.86 8.54 -3.09
CA VAL A 41 -2.02 9.37 -1.91
C VAL A 41 -0.80 10.26 -1.74
N ALA A 42 -1.00 11.43 -1.16
CA ALA A 42 0.10 12.33 -0.86
C ALA A 42 0.85 11.85 0.39
N LEU A 43 2.16 12.04 0.40
CA LEU A 43 2.95 11.69 1.57
C LEU A 43 2.76 12.75 2.67
N PRO A 44 2.64 12.34 3.93
CA PRO A 44 2.51 13.30 5.04
C PRO A 44 3.70 14.26 5.07
N GLY A 45 3.43 15.55 5.11
CA GLY A 45 4.46 16.58 5.13
C GLY A 45 5.17 16.82 3.79
N HIS A 46 4.81 16.07 2.76
CA HIS A 46 5.40 16.18 1.42
C HIS A 46 4.31 16.02 0.37
N GLU A 47 3.33 16.94 0.38
CA GLU A 47 2.12 16.75 -0.42
C GLU A 47 2.35 16.80 -1.92
N ASP A 48 3.49 17.32 -2.36
CA ASP A 48 3.87 17.30 -3.78
C ASP A 48 4.36 15.91 -4.23
N ILE A 49 4.59 15.00 -3.29
CA ILE A 49 5.04 13.65 -3.59
C ILE A 49 3.90 12.68 -3.37
N LYS A 50 3.62 11.87 -4.38
CA LYS A 50 2.53 10.90 -4.33
C LYS A 50 3.08 9.48 -4.31
N ILE A 51 2.34 8.58 -3.67
CA ILE A 51 2.66 7.15 -3.69
C ILE A 51 1.42 6.37 -4.11
N GLY A 52 1.63 5.40 -4.99
CA GLY A 52 0.60 4.43 -5.34
C GLY A 52 1.21 3.04 -5.25
N LEU A 53 0.63 2.17 -4.44
CA LEU A 53 1.21 0.87 -4.15
C LEU A 53 0.13 -0.18 -4.08
N ASN A 54 0.38 -1.33 -4.70
CA ASN A 54 -0.47 -2.51 -4.59
C ASN A 54 0.40 -3.73 -4.38
N ILE A 55 0.11 -4.47 -3.33
CA ILE A 55 0.78 -5.73 -3.05
C ILE A 55 -0.28 -6.82 -3.11
N TYR A 56 -0.03 -7.85 -3.90
CA TYR A 56 -1.00 -8.90 -4.13
C TYR A 56 -0.27 -10.22 -4.40
N ARG A 57 -1.00 -11.30 -4.26
CA ARG A 57 -0.49 -12.60 -4.67
C ARG A 57 -1.48 -13.26 -5.62
N LYS A 58 -0.99 -14.23 -6.39
CA LYS A 58 -1.85 -15.00 -7.26
C LYS A 58 -2.84 -15.81 -6.45
N LYS A 59 -4.05 -15.84 -6.95
CA LYS A 59 -5.09 -16.66 -6.34
C LYS A 59 -4.89 -18.15 -6.70
#